data_e348f4e460ba668431058b14f8ec5485
#
_entry.id   e348f4e460ba668431058b14f8ec5485
#
_cell.length_a   1.000
_cell.length_b   1.000
_cell.length_c   1.000
_cell.angle_alpha   90.00
_cell.angle_beta   90.00
_cell.angle_gamma   90.00
#
_symmetry.space_group_name_H-M   'P 1'
#
loop_
_entity.id
_entity.type
_entity.pdbx_description
1 polymer ?
#
loop_
_entity_poly.entity_id
_entity_poly.type
_entity_poly.pdbx_seq_one_letter_code
_entity_poly.pdbx_strand_id
1 'polypeptide(L)'
;MLIRKAKVADVPGICKLIEQYAKTGELLIRTQASICEDLLSFYVAVEDNEVIGVGSLYIYDESLSEIRSLAVSEGHMGKGVGKKISQKIVEDAEQLGIGRMISLTYQIEFFSKLGFQIIEKETIPQKVRKDCLGCPKFFACDETAMVINLN
;
A
#
# COMPACT_ATOMS: atom_id res chain seq x y z
N MET A 1 -2.87 13.12 15.22
CA MET A 1 -2.29 12.19 14.23
C MET A 1 -1.67 12.99 13.08
N LEU A 2 -0.44 12.66 12.74
CA LEU A 2 0.31 13.30 11.66
C LEU A 2 0.58 12.29 10.54
N ILE A 3 0.24 12.63 9.31
CA ILE A 3 0.58 11.84 8.12
C ILE A 3 1.79 12.51 7.46
N ARG A 4 2.86 11.75 7.25
CA ARG A 4 4.08 12.27 6.63
C ARG A 4 4.88 11.17 5.95
N LYS A 5 5.89 11.56 5.20
CA LYS A 5 6.85 10.61 4.62
C LYS A 5 7.67 9.95 5.74
N ALA A 6 8.03 8.69 5.52
CA ALA A 6 8.79 7.93 6.50
C ALA A 6 10.23 8.45 6.65
N LYS A 7 10.77 8.28 7.85
CA LYS A 7 12.16 8.54 8.20
C LYS A 7 12.82 7.23 8.61
N VAL A 8 14.13 7.20 8.65
CA VAL A 8 14.88 6.01 9.08
C VAL A 8 14.43 5.53 10.46
N ALA A 9 14.16 6.44 11.38
CA ALA A 9 13.71 6.10 12.73
C ALA A 9 12.35 5.36 12.74
N ASP A 10 11.56 5.48 11.68
CA ASP A 10 10.25 4.82 11.60
C ASP A 10 10.34 3.34 11.16
N VAL A 11 11.48 2.92 10.61
CA VAL A 11 11.62 1.59 9.99
C VAL A 11 11.24 0.44 10.93
N PRO A 12 11.67 0.40 12.19
CA PRO A 12 11.24 -0.68 13.09
C PRO A 12 9.72 -0.72 13.30
N GLY A 13 9.09 0.44 13.44
CA GLY A 13 7.62 0.52 13.59
C GLY A 13 6.88 0.07 12.34
N ILE A 14 7.38 0.44 11.17
CA ILE A 14 6.82 0.01 9.88
C ILE A 14 6.91 -1.51 9.76
N CYS A 15 8.08 -2.06 10.04
CA CYS A 15 8.32 -3.51 9.97
C CYS A 15 7.35 -4.27 10.87
N LYS A 16 7.16 -3.79 12.09
CA LYS A 16 6.25 -4.40 13.06
C LYS A 16 4.81 -4.43 12.57
N LEU A 17 4.33 -3.32 12.00
CA LEU A 17 2.96 -3.27 11.45
C LEU A 17 2.78 -4.23 10.28
N ILE A 18 3.74 -4.29 9.37
CA ILE A 18 3.68 -5.20 8.22
C ILE A 18 3.68 -6.65 8.70
N GLU A 19 4.50 -6.99 9.70
CA GLU A 19 4.53 -8.33 10.27
C GLU A 19 3.18 -8.79 10.81
N GLN A 20 2.42 -7.92 11.45
CA GLN A 20 1.09 -8.26 11.97
C GLN A 20 0.18 -8.77 10.85
N TYR A 21 0.22 -8.13 9.68
CA TYR A 21 -0.61 -8.52 8.54
C TYR A 21 -0.01 -9.66 7.74
N ALA A 22 1.31 -9.81 7.75
CA ALA A 22 1.99 -10.91 7.08
C ALA A 22 1.63 -12.26 7.74
N LYS A 23 1.43 -12.28 9.07
CA LYS A 23 1.02 -13.48 9.81
C LYS A 23 -0.33 -14.01 9.38
N THR A 24 -1.24 -13.14 8.94
CA THR A 24 -2.57 -13.53 8.45
C THR A 24 -2.60 -13.73 6.94
N GLY A 25 -1.48 -13.54 6.25
CA GLY A 25 -1.40 -13.67 4.80
C GLY A 25 -1.92 -12.47 4.02
N GLU A 26 -2.30 -11.39 4.70
CA GLU A 26 -2.83 -10.20 4.05
C GLU A 26 -1.76 -9.35 3.37
N LEU A 27 -0.53 -9.40 3.88
CA LEU A 27 0.62 -8.71 3.29
C LEU A 27 1.81 -9.66 3.18
N LEU A 28 2.71 -9.37 2.26
CA LEU A 28 3.98 -10.07 2.17
C LEU A 28 4.93 -9.48 3.21
N ILE A 29 5.69 -10.37 3.88
CA ILE A 29 6.68 -9.96 4.87
C ILE A 29 7.80 -9.14 4.21
N ARG A 30 8.30 -8.14 4.93
CA ARG A 30 9.43 -7.33 4.48
C ARG A 30 10.47 -7.22 5.60
N THR A 31 11.74 -7.26 5.22
CA THR A 31 12.83 -7.04 6.16
C THR A 31 13.04 -5.55 6.39
N GLN A 32 13.69 -5.19 7.50
CA GLN A 32 14.06 -3.79 7.75
C GLN A 32 14.96 -3.25 6.63
N ALA A 33 15.89 -4.07 6.12
CA ALA A 33 16.75 -3.68 5.01
C ALA A 33 15.95 -3.34 3.75
N SER A 34 14.96 -4.15 3.42
CA SER A 34 14.07 -3.94 2.29
C SER A 34 13.28 -2.63 2.42
N ILE A 35 12.78 -2.35 3.62
CA ILE A 35 12.04 -1.11 3.88
C ILE A 35 12.97 0.09 3.76
N CYS A 36 14.20 -0.01 4.26
CA CYS A 36 15.21 1.07 4.12
C CYS A 36 15.51 1.38 2.66
N GLU A 37 15.65 0.35 1.82
CA GLU A 37 15.92 0.52 0.40
C GLU A 37 14.81 1.31 -0.30
N ASP A 38 13.56 1.11 0.13
CA ASP A 38 12.39 1.76 -0.44
C ASP A 38 11.86 2.90 0.43
N LEU A 39 12.67 3.42 1.34
CA LEU A 39 12.21 4.37 2.37
C LEU A 39 11.44 5.55 1.80
N LEU A 40 11.89 6.09 0.68
CA LEU A 40 11.26 7.25 0.06
C LEU A 40 9.85 6.98 -0.47
N SER A 41 9.48 5.71 -0.62
CA SER A 41 8.14 5.30 -1.07
C SER A 41 7.14 5.19 0.08
N PHE A 42 7.61 5.21 1.32
CA PHE A 42 6.77 4.94 2.48
C PHE A 42 6.19 6.21 3.11
N TYR A 43 4.95 6.08 3.55
CA TYR A 43 4.19 7.08 4.29
C TYR A 43 3.83 6.49 5.64
N VAL A 44 3.85 7.31 6.67
CA VAL A 44 3.46 6.87 8.03
C VAL A 44 2.42 7.80 8.61
N ALA A 45 1.57 7.24 9.46
CA ALA A 45 0.74 7.99 10.39
C ALA A 45 1.38 7.85 11.76
N VAL A 46 1.59 8.97 12.43
CA VAL A 46 2.27 9.01 13.73
C VAL A 46 1.36 9.68 14.75
N GLU A 47 1.26 9.08 15.94
CA GLU A 47 0.53 9.63 17.06
C GLU A 47 1.32 9.31 18.32
N ASP A 48 1.56 10.33 19.18
CA ASP A 48 2.34 10.17 20.41
C ASP A 48 3.71 9.52 20.16
N ASN A 49 4.39 9.96 19.10
CA ASN A 49 5.71 9.47 18.68
C ASN A 49 5.73 7.98 18.29
N GLU A 50 4.56 7.41 18.01
CA GLU A 50 4.44 6.01 17.62
C GLU A 50 3.89 5.90 16.21
N VAL A 51 4.44 5.00 15.40
CA VAL A 51 3.93 4.69 14.06
C VAL A 51 2.67 3.85 14.23
N ILE A 52 1.52 4.41 13.87
CA ILE A 52 0.22 3.74 13.99
C ILE A 52 -0.35 3.31 12.65
N GLY A 53 0.25 3.72 11.56
CA GLY A 53 -0.16 3.32 10.23
C GLY A 53 0.96 3.50 9.22
N VAL A 54 0.90 2.75 8.14
CA VAL A 54 1.90 2.77 7.07
C VAL A 54 1.23 2.49 5.73
N GLY A 55 1.79 3.00 4.66
CA GLY A 55 1.44 2.67 3.29
C GLY A 55 2.59 3.07 2.39
N SER A 56 2.63 2.54 1.18
CA SER A 56 3.68 2.90 0.24
C SER A 56 3.13 3.10 -1.16
N LEU A 57 3.83 3.93 -1.93
CA LEU A 57 3.56 4.20 -3.33
C LEU A 57 4.62 3.50 -4.17
N TYR A 58 4.20 2.57 -5.02
CA TYR A 58 5.09 1.91 -5.97
C TYR A 58 4.76 2.36 -7.39
N ILE A 59 5.77 2.81 -8.12
CA ILE A 59 5.58 3.31 -9.49
C ILE A 59 6.13 2.28 -10.46
N TYR A 60 5.26 1.74 -11.34
CA TYR A 60 5.67 0.82 -12.41
C TYR A 60 6.20 1.60 -13.62
N ASP A 61 5.47 2.60 -14.04
CA ASP A 61 5.81 3.48 -15.15
C ASP A 61 4.94 4.75 -15.08
N GLU A 62 5.00 5.58 -16.10
CA GLU A 62 4.24 6.85 -16.14
C GLU A 62 2.72 6.65 -16.14
N SER A 63 2.26 5.45 -16.49
CA SER A 63 0.82 5.17 -16.59
C SER A 63 0.27 4.41 -15.40
N LEU A 64 1.12 3.81 -14.57
CA LEU A 64 0.66 2.88 -13.53
C LEU A 64 1.46 2.98 -12.25
N SER A 65 0.75 3.05 -11.15
CA SER A 65 1.29 2.95 -9.79
C SER A 65 0.46 1.97 -8.98
N GLU A 66 0.95 1.67 -7.80
CA GLU A 66 0.26 0.77 -6.86
C GLU A 66 0.42 1.28 -5.43
N ILE A 67 -0.67 1.24 -4.66
CA ILE A 67 -0.62 1.42 -3.22
C ILE A 67 -0.33 0.05 -2.59
N ARG A 68 0.73 -0.02 -1.79
CA ARG A 68 1.22 -1.26 -1.18
C ARG A 68 1.39 -1.11 0.32
N SER A 69 1.47 -2.26 1.01
CA SER A 69 1.86 -2.33 2.42
C SER A 69 1.01 -1.45 3.32
N LEU A 70 -0.27 -1.28 2.99
CA LEU A 70 -1.18 -0.49 3.81
C LEU A 70 -1.54 -1.29 5.05
N ALA A 71 -1.19 -0.76 6.21
CA ALA A 71 -1.43 -1.41 7.49
C ALA A 71 -1.69 -0.37 8.57
N VAL A 72 -2.62 -0.68 9.46
CA VAL A 72 -2.99 0.18 10.59
C VAL A 72 -2.88 -0.64 11.88
N SER A 73 -2.32 -0.04 12.92
CA SER A 73 -2.23 -0.65 14.24
C SER A 73 -3.63 -1.06 14.73
N GLU A 74 -3.72 -2.26 15.36
CA GLU A 74 -5.00 -2.79 15.84
C GLU A 74 -5.76 -1.81 16.73
N GLY A 75 -5.07 -1.10 17.61
CA GLY A 75 -5.70 -0.12 18.50
C GLY A 75 -6.21 1.13 17.82
N HIS A 76 -5.91 1.32 16.55
CA HIS A 76 -6.25 2.54 15.80
C HIS A 76 -7.13 2.26 14.58
N MET A 77 -7.63 1.06 14.45
CA MET A 77 -8.54 0.69 13.36
C MET A 77 -9.89 1.38 13.55
N GLY A 78 -10.56 1.69 12.44
CA GLY A 78 -11.86 2.37 12.46
C GLY A 78 -11.80 3.87 12.75
N LYS A 79 -10.60 4.45 12.81
CA LYS A 79 -10.40 5.88 13.12
C LYS A 79 -9.98 6.71 11.89
N GLY A 80 -10.06 6.12 10.71
CA GLY A 80 -9.72 6.83 9.47
C GLY A 80 -8.23 6.93 9.16
N VAL A 81 -7.36 6.20 9.86
CA VAL A 81 -5.91 6.24 9.64
C VAL A 81 -5.56 5.75 8.23
N GLY A 82 -6.05 4.58 7.86
CA GLY A 82 -5.81 4.00 6.54
C GLY A 82 -6.35 4.86 5.42
N LYS A 83 -7.53 5.45 5.62
CA LYS A 83 -8.14 6.36 4.66
C LYS A 83 -7.26 7.57 4.41
N LYS A 84 -6.76 8.21 5.47
CA LYS A 84 -5.93 9.41 5.35
C LYS A 84 -4.60 9.13 4.68
N ILE A 85 -3.96 8.00 5.02
CA ILE A 85 -2.72 7.57 4.35
C ILE A 85 -2.98 7.34 2.87
N SER A 86 -4.04 6.61 2.54
CA SER A 86 -4.39 6.29 1.15
C SER A 86 -4.70 7.53 0.34
N GLN A 87 -5.43 8.48 0.92
CA GLN A 87 -5.74 9.75 0.26
C GLN A 87 -4.48 10.55 -0.05
N LYS A 88 -3.52 10.56 0.88
CA LYS A 88 -2.24 11.24 0.66
C LYS A 88 -1.44 10.59 -0.48
N ILE A 89 -1.42 9.27 -0.51
CA ILE A 89 -0.72 8.51 -1.55
C ILE A 89 -1.34 8.76 -2.93
N VAL A 90 -2.67 8.73 -3.01
CA VAL A 90 -3.41 9.01 -4.26
C VAL A 90 -3.11 10.45 -4.73
N GLU A 91 -3.18 11.40 -3.81
CA GLU A 91 -2.92 12.81 -4.11
C GLU A 91 -1.51 13.02 -4.65
N ASP A 92 -0.50 12.40 -4.03
CA ASP A 92 0.88 12.52 -4.48
C ASP A 92 1.08 11.88 -5.87
N ALA A 93 0.45 10.75 -6.13
CA ALA A 93 0.51 10.10 -7.44
C ALA A 93 -0.13 10.99 -8.53
N GLU A 94 -1.25 11.64 -8.23
CA GLU A 94 -1.87 12.60 -9.14
C GLU A 94 -0.93 13.76 -9.46
N GLN A 95 -0.28 14.31 -8.44
CA GLN A 95 0.65 15.43 -8.61
C GLN A 95 1.89 15.02 -9.41
N LEU A 96 2.30 13.77 -9.33
CA LEU A 96 3.40 13.24 -10.14
C LEU A 96 3.01 13.00 -11.60
N GLY A 97 1.73 13.06 -11.92
CA GLY A 97 1.25 12.86 -13.28
C GLY A 97 1.06 11.41 -13.69
N ILE A 98 0.99 10.49 -12.73
CA ILE A 98 0.78 9.06 -13.01
C ILE A 98 -0.67 8.83 -13.43
N GLY A 99 -0.89 8.02 -14.49
CA GLY A 99 -2.21 7.87 -15.08
C GLY A 99 -3.23 7.14 -14.24
N ARG A 100 -2.82 6.12 -13.50
CA ARG A 100 -3.73 5.34 -12.65
C ARG A 100 -2.98 4.65 -11.50
N MET A 101 -3.76 4.22 -10.51
CA MET A 101 -3.23 3.49 -9.36
C MET A 101 -4.05 2.24 -9.13
N ILE A 102 -3.38 1.13 -8.86
CA ILE A 102 -4.02 -0.13 -8.50
C ILE A 102 -3.81 -0.47 -7.04
N SER A 103 -4.66 -1.35 -6.55
CA SER A 103 -4.51 -2.02 -5.26
C SER A 103 -4.86 -3.49 -5.47
N LEU A 104 -4.03 -4.37 -4.95
CA LEU A 104 -4.33 -5.80 -4.87
C LEU A 104 -4.69 -6.09 -3.42
N THR A 105 -5.96 -6.43 -3.15
CA THR A 105 -6.48 -6.32 -1.79
C THR A 105 -7.56 -7.36 -1.46
N TYR A 106 -7.72 -7.61 -0.16
CA TYR A 106 -8.90 -8.29 0.39
C TYR A 106 -9.94 -7.27 0.88
N GLN A 107 -9.58 -5.96 0.92
CA GLN A 107 -10.41 -4.90 1.51
C GLN A 107 -11.16 -4.13 0.42
N ILE A 108 -12.05 -4.83 -0.28
CA ILE A 108 -12.78 -4.28 -1.43
C ILE A 108 -13.62 -3.06 -1.04
N GLU A 109 -14.35 -3.16 0.08
CA GLU A 109 -15.22 -2.09 0.54
C GLU A 109 -14.43 -0.83 0.89
N PHE A 110 -13.27 -1.00 1.54
CA PHE A 110 -12.40 0.11 1.90
C PHE A 110 -11.95 0.89 0.66
N PHE A 111 -11.44 0.19 -0.35
CA PHE A 111 -10.96 0.83 -1.57
C PHE A 111 -12.09 1.36 -2.44
N SER A 112 -13.25 0.70 -2.44
CA SER A 112 -14.43 1.23 -3.15
C SER A 112 -14.84 2.59 -2.62
N LYS A 113 -14.78 2.81 -1.32
CA LYS A 113 -15.08 4.10 -0.69
C LYS A 113 -14.08 5.18 -1.07
N LEU A 114 -12.87 4.80 -1.44
CA LEU A 114 -11.83 5.72 -1.90
C LEU A 114 -11.95 6.06 -3.40
N GLY A 115 -12.87 5.40 -4.10
CA GLY A 115 -13.07 5.62 -5.53
C GLY A 115 -12.46 4.58 -6.45
N PHE A 116 -11.87 3.53 -5.90
CA PHE A 116 -11.32 2.43 -6.69
C PHE A 116 -12.45 1.54 -7.20
N GLN A 117 -12.26 0.94 -8.38
CA GLN A 117 -13.19 0.00 -8.98
C GLN A 117 -12.51 -1.33 -9.25
N ILE A 118 -13.27 -2.43 -9.18
CA ILE A 118 -12.73 -3.77 -9.43
C ILE A 118 -12.38 -3.93 -10.91
N ILE A 119 -11.20 -4.52 -11.18
CA ILE A 119 -10.76 -4.87 -12.54
C ILE A 119 -10.21 -6.29 -12.55
N GLU A 120 -10.10 -6.87 -13.76
CA GLU A 120 -9.46 -8.17 -13.95
C GLU A 120 -7.94 -8.02 -13.82
N LYS A 121 -7.28 -8.91 -13.07
CA LYS A 121 -5.82 -8.90 -12.88
C LYS A 121 -5.05 -8.96 -14.19
N GLU A 122 -5.60 -9.72 -15.15
CA GLU A 122 -4.97 -9.94 -16.45
C GLU A 122 -4.84 -8.65 -17.25
N THR A 123 -5.59 -7.61 -16.89
CA THR A 123 -5.49 -6.30 -17.54
C THR A 123 -4.30 -5.48 -17.04
N ILE A 124 -3.48 -6.04 -16.14
CA ILE A 124 -2.33 -5.34 -15.53
C ILE A 124 -1.05 -6.13 -15.83
N PRO A 125 -0.55 -6.10 -17.08
CA PRO A 125 0.63 -6.89 -17.44
C PRO A 125 1.89 -6.50 -16.66
N GLN A 126 2.05 -5.23 -16.32
CA GLN A 126 3.18 -4.74 -15.53
C GLN A 126 3.23 -5.43 -14.17
N LYS A 127 2.09 -5.51 -13.48
CA LYS A 127 1.97 -6.14 -12.17
C LYS A 127 2.30 -7.64 -12.25
N VAL A 128 1.69 -8.34 -13.20
CA VAL A 128 1.91 -9.77 -13.37
C VAL A 128 3.37 -10.06 -13.66
N ARG A 129 3.96 -9.32 -14.59
CA ARG A 129 5.34 -9.53 -15.01
C ARG A 129 6.35 -9.26 -13.89
N LYS A 130 6.12 -8.20 -13.10
CA LYS A 130 7.09 -7.78 -12.09
C LYS A 130 6.97 -8.53 -10.77
N ASP A 131 5.75 -8.73 -10.30
CA ASP A 131 5.52 -9.23 -8.94
C ASP A 131 4.87 -10.60 -8.86
N CYS A 132 3.83 -10.82 -9.66
CA CYS A 132 2.98 -12.00 -9.50
C CYS A 132 3.71 -13.29 -9.88
N LEU A 133 4.58 -13.24 -10.88
CA LEU A 133 5.35 -14.42 -11.31
C LEU A 133 6.26 -14.97 -10.20
N GLY A 134 6.78 -14.08 -9.34
CA GLY A 134 7.61 -14.47 -8.20
C GLY A 134 6.84 -14.61 -6.88
N CYS A 135 5.54 -14.40 -6.89
CA CYS A 135 4.72 -14.42 -5.69
C CYS A 135 4.33 -15.86 -5.33
N PRO A 136 4.46 -16.26 -4.04
CA PRO A 136 4.01 -17.59 -3.60
C PRO A 136 2.54 -17.88 -3.89
N LYS A 137 1.72 -16.83 -4.04
CA LYS A 137 0.28 -16.94 -4.31
C LYS A 137 -0.06 -16.86 -5.79
N PHE A 138 0.91 -16.88 -6.70
CA PHE A 138 0.66 -16.65 -8.13
C PHE A 138 -0.49 -17.47 -8.71
N PHE A 139 -0.51 -18.78 -8.44
CA PHE A 139 -1.53 -19.69 -8.98
C PHE A 139 -2.80 -19.76 -8.12
N ALA A 140 -2.77 -19.25 -6.91
CA ALA A 140 -3.88 -19.36 -5.95
C ALA A 140 -4.20 -18.00 -5.30
N CYS A 141 -3.85 -16.92 -5.98
CA CYS A 141 -4.11 -15.57 -5.44
C CYS A 141 -5.58 -15.26 -5.50
N ASP A 142 -6.16 -15.02 -4.33
CA ASP A 142 -7.57 -14.66 -4.14
C ASP A 142 -7.80 -13.18 -3.87
N GLU A 143 -6.73 -12.38 -3.91
CA GLU A 143 -6.86 -10.93 -3.78
C GLU A 143 -7.58 -10.33 -4.98
N THR A 144 -8.35 -9.29 -4.74
CA THR A 144 -9.06 -8.56 -5.77
C THR A 144 -8.22 -7.40 -6.28
N ALA A 145 -8.14 -7.25 -7.58
CA ALA A 145 -7.47 -6.10 -8.19
C ALA A 145 -8.47 -4.95 -8.34
N MET A 146 -8.06 -3.76 -7.91
CA MET A 146 -8.88 -2.56 -8.00
C MET A 146 -8.06 -1.42 -8.59
N VAL A 147 -8.71 -0.47 -9.25
CA VAL A 147 -8.05 0.64 -9.93
C VAL A 147 -8.77 1.96 -9.68
N ILE A 148 -8.01 3.03 -9.58
CA ILE A 148 -8.52 4.40 -9.63
C ILE A 148 -7.78 5.15 -10.74
N ASN A 149 -8.52 5.88 -11.58
CA ASN A 149 -7.92 6.74 -12.60
C ASN A 149 -7.51 8.06 -11.96
N LEU A 150 -6.30 8.50 -12.27
CA LEU A 150 -5.71 9.74 -11.75
C LEU A 150 -5.62 10.75 -12.89
N ASN A 151 -6.01 11.97 -12.63
CA ASN A 151 -5.94 13.01 -13.66
C ASN A 151 -5.39 14.29 -13.08
#